data_3061c590961c122c42eeea464b16180e
#
_entry.id   3061c590961c122c42eeea464b16180e
#
_cell.length_a   1.000
_cell.length_b   1.000
_cell.length_c   1.000
_cell.angle_alpha   90.00
_cell.angle_beta   90.00
_cell.angle_gamma   90.00
#
_symmetry.space_group_name_H-M   'P 1'
#
loop_
_entity.id
_entity.type
_entity.pdbx_description
1 polymer ?
#
loop_
_entity_poly.entity_id
_entity_poly.type
_entity_poly.pdbx_seq_one_letter_code
_entity_poly.pdbx_strand_id
1 'polypeptide(L)'
;MRIGLTGTMSVGKTTLVNQLIGLSELDGYIKRTERSKYLMEMGIPLNTDSTLKGQTVFLAERASELMQDKILTDRTVIDVMAFAFLSQSMTNKEKKHFIKLASQLIPEYDVIVYLSPNGIPIEDNSVRETNPFYRDQVDSVIRSFLQEHRSKINSLVKLENPNNRLLEFKERIVWERM
;
A
#
# COMPACT_ATOMS: atom_id res chain seq x y z
N MET A 1 -15.80 5.26 4.97
CA MET A 1 -14.97 4.81 3.81
C MET A 1 -13.65 4.21 4.30
N ARG A 2 -13.17 3.20 3.62
CA ARG A 2 -11.86 2.56 3.81
C ARG A 2 -10.95 3.02 2.70
N ILE A 3 -9.98 3.88 3.02
CA ILE A 3 -9.08 4.53 2.04
C ILE A 3 -7.68 3.95 2.23
N GLY A 4 -7.14 3.33 1.19
CA GLY A 4 -5.80 2.74 1.22
C GLY A 4 -4.85 3.40 0.22
N LEU A 5 -3.68 3.82 0.69
CA LEU A 5 -2.62 4.33 -0.17
C LEU A 5 -1.72 3.17 -0.62
N THR A 6 -1.41 3.09 -1.88
CA THR A 6 -0.50 2.09 -2.47
C THR A 6 0.57 2.75 -3.32
N GLY A 7 1.71 2.10 -3.44
CA GLY A 7 2.86 2.56 -4.22
C GLY A 7 4.16 2.03 -3.64
N THR A 8 5.22 2.06 -4.43
CA THR A 8 6.54 1.56 -4.02
C THR A 8 7.13 2.33 -2.83
N MET A 9 8.32 1.94 -2.37
CA MET A 9 9.00 2.63 -1.26
C MET A 9 9.37 4.08 -1.65
N SER A 10 9.51 4.95 -0.66
CA SER A 10 9.92 6.37 -0.81
C SER A 10 9.06 7.21 -1.76
N VAL A 11 7.77 6.87 -1.94
CA VAL A 11 6.86 7.68 -2.78
C VAL A 11 6.04 8.69 -1.97
N GLY A 12 6.33 8.86 -0.66
CA GLY A 12 5.65 9.86 0.18
C GLY A 12 4.26 9.44 0.68
N LYS A 13 3.93 8.13 0.75
CA LYS A 13 2.65 7.65 1.30
C LYS A 13 2.41 8.14 2.72
N THR A 14 3.38 7.93 3.61
CA THR A 14 3.29 8.34 5.02
C THR A 14 3.12 9.86 5.15
N THR A 15 3.84 10.63 4.33
CA THR A 15 3.71 12.09 4.29
C THR A 15 2.29 12.49 3.91
N LEU A 16 1.75 11.90 2.85
CA LEU A 16 0.39 12.19 2.42
C LEU A 16 -0.65 11.78 3.46
N VAL A 17 -0.52 10.59 4.07
CA VAL A 17 -1.41 10.15 5.18
C VAL A 17 -1.42 11.17 6.33
N ASN A 18 -0.24 11.68 6.70
CA ASN A 18 -0.13 12.69 7.78
C ASN A 18 -0.79 14.02 7.40
N GLN A 19 -0.74 14.42 6.14
CA GLN A 19 -1.44 15.61 5.65
C GLN A 19 -2.95 15.40 5.58
N LEU A 20 -3.38 14.24 5.10
CA LEU A 20 -4.80 13.91 4.92
C LEU A 20 -5.56 13.83 6.23
N ILE A 21 -4.97 13.22 7.27
CA ILE A 21 -5.67 13.02 8.55
C ILE A 21 -6.02 14.34 9.26
N GLY A 22 -5.42 15.45 8.86
CA GLY A 22 -5.76 16.79 9.34
C GLY A 22 -6.91 17.47 8.59
N LEU A 23 -7.50 16.82 7.60
CA LEU A 23 -8.64 17.36 6.87
C LEU A 23 -9.94 17.11 7.61
N SER A 24 -10.84 18.11 7.61
CA SER A 24 -12.17 18.00 8.23
C SER A 24 -13.03 16.89 7.63
N GLU A 25 -12.83 16.60 6.33
CA GLU A 25 -13.50 15.52 5.60
C GLU A 25 -13.13 14.13 6.14
N LEU A 26 -11.99 14.02 6.85
CA LEU A 26 -11.50 12.79 7.48
C LEU A 26 -11.66 12.79 9.01
N ASP A 27 -12.50 13.66 9.56
CA ASP A 27 -12.81 13.62 10.98
C ASP A 27 -13.39 12.27 11.40
N GLY A 28 -12.83 11.72 12.48
CA GLY A 28 -13.20 10.40 12.99
C GLY A 28 -12.59 9.21 12.24
N TYR A 29 -11.69 9.46 11.26
CA TYR A 29 -10.95 8.39 10.62
C TYR A 29 -9.79 7.90 11.50
N ILE A 30 -9.57 6.59 11.49
CA ILE A 30 -8.42 5.95 12.13
C ILE A 30 -7.27 5.93 11.14
N LYS A 31 -6.16 6.56 11.52
CA LYS A 31 -4.91 6.48 10.75
C LYS A 31 -4.15 5.21 11.08
N ARG A 32 -3.72 4.47 10.06
CA ARG A 32 -2.79 3.33 10.18
C ARG A 32 -1.56 3.58 9.32
N THR A 33 -0.40 3.60 9.97
CA THR A 33 0.90 3.72 9.31
C THR A 33 1.53 2.36 9.14
N GLU A 34 2.41 2.26 8.17
CA GLU A 34 3.18 1.07 7.88
C GLU A 34 4.15 0.74 9.03
N ARG A 35 4.28 -0.53 9.40
CA ARG A 35 5.01 -1.02 10.57
C ARG A 35 6.25 -1.87 10.22
N SER A 36 6.77 -1.77 9.00
CA SER A 36 7.93 -2.59 8.57
C SER A 36 9.11 -2.50 9.51
N LYS A 37 9.42 -1.31 10.03
CA LYS A 37 10.52 -1.13 10.98
C LYS A 37 10.32 -1.97 12.25
N TYR A 38 9.15 -1.89 12.85
CA TYR A 38 8.82 -2.69 14.03
C TYR A 38 8.87 -4.19 13.75
N LEU A 39 8.34 -4.65 12.61
CA LEU A 39 8.36 -6.06 12.24
C LEU A 39 9.78 -6.56 11.95
N MET A 40 10.64 -5.73 11.37
CA MET A 40 12.05 -6.02 11.17
C MET A 40 12.79 -6.17 12.53
N GLU A 41 12.51 -5.29 13.48
CA GLU A 41 13.07 -5.37 14.84
C GLU A 41 12.65 -6.67 15.56
N MET A 42 11.50 -7.23 15.20
CA MET A 42 11.04 -8.56 15.66
C MET A 42 11.67 -9.73 14.87
N GLY A 43 12.62 -9.47 13.98
CA GLY A 43 13.29 -10.49 13.18
C GLY A 43 12.50 -11.00 11.96
N ILE A 44 11.47 -10.27 11.52
CA ILE A 44 10.71 -10.62 10.31
C ILE A 44 11.47 -10.12 9.08
N PRO A 45 11.92 -11.03 8.16
CA PRO A 45 12.60 -10.64 6.94
C PRO A 45 11.71 -9.82 6.02
N LEU A 46 12.29 -8.79 5.40
CA LEU A 46 11.58 -7.86 4.51
C LEU A 46 12.07 -7.99 3.06
N ASN A 47 11.42 -7.30 2.15
CA ASN A 47 11.78 -7.14 0.74
C ASN A 47 11.97 -8.51 0.04
N THR A 48 13.07 -8.71 -0.65
CA THR A 48 13.40 -9.97 -1.36
C THR A 48 13.52 -11.19 -0.44
N ASP A 49 13.92 -10.99 0.80
CA ASP A 49 14.09 -12.06 1.79
C ASP A 49 12.79 -12.41 2.54
N SER A 50 11.71 -11.70 2.26
CA SER A 50 10.43 -11.94 2.92
C SER A 50 9.93 -13.36 2.71
N THR A 51 9.42 -13.96 3.78
CA THR A 51 8.91 -15.34 3.80
C THR A 51 7.38 -15.36 3.74
N LEU A 52 6.80 -16.54 3.44
CA LEU A 52 5.35 -16.73 3.54
C LEU A 52 4.81 -16.32 4.92
N LYS A 53 5.50 -16.74 6.00
CA LYS A 53 5.12 -16.39 7.38
C LYS A 53 5.14 -14.86 7.60
N GLY A 54 6.20 -14.19 7.15
CA GLY A 54 6.33 -12.74 7.26
C GLY A 54 5.23 -12.00 6.47
N GLN A 55 5.00 -12.39 5.22
CA GLN A 55 3.93 -11.80 4.40
C GLN A 55 2.54 -12.07 4.97
N THR A 56 2.33 -13.20 5.65
CA THR A 56 1.06 -13.48 6.34
C THR A 56 0.82 -12.50 7.50
N VAL A 57 1.87 -12.08 8.22
CA VAL A 57 1.74 -11.04 9.26
C VAL A 57 1.29 -9.71 8.65
N PHE A 58 1.92 -9.27 7.54
CA PHE A 58 1.50 -8.05 6.85
C PHE A 58 0.06 -8.14 6.33
N LEU A 59 -0.33 -9.29 5.79
CA LEU A 59 -1.71 -9.48 5.32
C LEU A 59 -2.71 -9.44 6.47
N ALA A 60 -2.37 -10.05 7.62
CA ALA A 60 -3.22 -10.03 8.81
C ALA A 60 -3.39 -8.60 9.35
N GLU A 61 -2.35 -7.77 9.32
CA GLU A 61 -2.46 -6.34 9.66
C GLU A 61 -3.44 -5.63 8.73
N ARG A 62 -3.32 -5.80 7.41
CA ARG A 62 -4.27 -5.20 6.44
C ARG A 62 -5.69 -5.69 6.67
N ALA A 63 -5.89 -7.00 6.89
CA ALA A 63 -7.21 -7.55 7.17
C ALA A 63 -7.81 -6.96 8.45
N SER A 64 -7.00 -6.80 9.52
CA SER A 64 -7.47 -6.21 10.79
C SER A 64 -7.86 -4.74 10.64
N GLU A 65 -7.13 -3.99 9.82
CA GLU A 65 -7.44 -2.58 9.52
C GLU A 65 -8.77 -2.44 8.79
N LEU A 66 -9.06 -3.33 7.86
CA LEU A 66 -10.29 -3.34 7.07
C LEU A 66 -11.55 -3.70 7.88
N MET A 67 -11.41 -4.10 9.15
CA MET A 67 -12.54 -4.22 10.08
C MET A 67 -13.10 -2.87 10.52
N GLN A 68 -12.40 -1.76 10.23
CA GLN A 68 -12.84 -0.41 10.56
C GLN A 68 -13.61 0.22 9.39
N ASP A 69 -14.68 0.96 9.70
CA ASP A 69 -15.49 1.62 8.65
C ASP A 69 -14.90 2.94 8.16
N LYS A 70 -14.16 3.64 9.03
CA LYS A 70 -13.48 4.91 8.72
C LYS A 70 -11.98 4.75 8.95
N ILE A 71 -11.25 4.41 7.88
CA ILE A 71 -9.81 4.16 7.99
C ILE A 71 -9.03 4.77 6.82
N LEU A 72 -7.85 5.28 7.14
CA LEU A 72 -6.83 5.74 6.20
C LEU A 72 -5.54 4.96 6.42
N THR A 73 -5.13 4.13 5.45
CA THR A 73 -3.97 3.24 5.59
C THR A 73 -2.80 3.65 4.71
N ASP A 74 -1.58 3.56 5.25
CA ASP A 74 -0.32 3.75 4.53
C ASP A 74 0.19 2.40 3.99
N ARG A 75 -0.52 1.73 3.22
CA ARG A 75 -0.33 0.55 2.38
C ARG A 75 -1.65 -0.20 2.25
N THR A 76 -1.75 -0.96 1.18
CA THR A 76 -2.89 -1.83 0.91
C THR A 76 -2.46 -3.28 0.77
N VAL A 77 -3.42 -4.17 0.56
CA VAL A 77 -3.12 -5.57 0.19
C VAL A 77 -2.40 -5.68 -1.15
N ILE A 78 -2.52 -4.69 -2.04
CA ILE A 78 -1.77 -4.65 -3.32
C ILE A 78 -0.26 -4.57 -3.06
N ASP A 79 0.17 -3.76 -2.08
CA ASP A 79 1.59 -3.68 -1.68
C ASP A 79 2.07 -5.04 -1.14
N VAL A 80 1.28 -5.67 -0.27
CA VAL A 80 1.60 -6.99 0.30
C VAL A 80 1.73 -8.05 -0.79
N MET A 81 0.82 -8.06 -1.77
CA MET A 81 0.89 -8.94 -2.93
C MET A 81 2.17 -8.71 -3.75
N ALA A 82 2.56 -7.44 -3.96
CA ALA A 82 3.74 -7.09 -4.74
C ALA A 82 5.04 -7.58 -4.06
N PHE A 83 5.17 -7.38 -2.76
CA PHE A 83 6.33 -7.90 -2.01
C PHE A 83 6.36 -9.42 -1.96
N ALA A 84 5.22 -10.08 -1.81
CA ALA A 84 5.14 -11.55 -1.88
C ALA A 84 5.54 -12.07 -3.27
N PHE A 85 5.12 -11.40 -4.34
CA PHE A 85 5.48 -11.76 -5.71
C PHE A 85 6.99 -11.68 -5.95
N LEU A 86 7.65 -10.63 -5.45
CA LEU A 86 9.09 -10.39 -5.61
C LEU A 86 9.96 -11.13 -4.60
N SER A 87 9.39 -11.77 -3.59
CA SER A 87 10.13 -12.57 -2.63
C SER A 87 10.96 -13.66 -3.31
N GLN A 88 12.21 -13.82 -2.89
CA GLN A 88 13.09 -14.92 -3.32
C GLN A 88 12.98 -16.14 -2.39
N SER A 89 12.46 -15.95 -1.18
CA SER A 89 12.31 -17.01 -0.17
C SER A 89 11.00 -17.78 -0.29
N MET A 90 10.02 -17.29 -1.05
CA MET A 90 8.75 -17.96 -1.28
C MET A 90 8.78 -18.78 -2.58
N THR A 91 8.27 -19.99 -2.52
CA THR A 91 8.07 -20.83 -3.72
C THR A 91 6.96 -20.25 -4.61
N ASN A 92 6.98 -20.59 -5.91
CA ASN A 92 5.94 -20.15 -6.85
C ASN A 92 4.53 -20.60 -6.43
N LYS A 93 4.41 -21.77 -5.80
CA LYS A 93 3.13 -22.27 -5.28
C LYS A 93 2.62 -21.42 -4.12
N GLU A 94 3.48 -21.07 -3.16
CA GLU A 94 3.16 -20.19 -2.04
C GLU A 94 2.73 -18.81 -2.53
N LYS A 95 3.51 -18.20 -3.43
CA LYS A 95 3.18 -16.90 -4.04
C LYS A 95 1.78 -16.90 -4.68
N LYS A 96 1.51 -17.92 -5.52
CA LYS A 96 0.22 -18.04 -6.19
C LYS A 96 -0.96 -18.13 -5.21
N HIS A 97 -0.84 -18.96 -4.17
CA HIS A 97 -1.90 -19.13 -3.18
C HIS A 97 -2.07 -17.88 -2.32
N PHE A 98 -0.95 -17.28 -1.91
CA PHE A 98 -0.94 -16.06 -1.09
C PHE A 98 -1.59 -14.89 -1.84
N ILE A 99 -1.17 -14.62 -3.07
CA ILE A 99 -1.73 -13.56 -3.91
C ILE A 99 -3.23 -13.78 -4.16
N LYS A 100 -3.64 -15.03 -4.42
CA LYS A 100 -5.06 -15.37 -4.58
C LYS A 100 -5.86 -15.05 -3.32
N LEU A 101 -5.34 -15.39 -2.13
CA LEU A 101 -5.97 -15.07 -0.85
C LEU A 101 -6.03 -13.55 -0.63
N ALA A 102 -4.90 -12.86 -0.74
CA ALA A 102 -4.81 -11.42 -0.50
C ALA A 102 -5.72 -10.62 -1.44
N SER A 103 -5.86 -11.06 -2.71
CA SER A 103 -6.70 -10.38 -3.70
C SER A 103 -8.21 -10.41 -3.36
N GLN A 104 -8.65 -11.27 -2.43
CA GLN A 104 -10.04 -11.28 -1.98
C GLN A 104 -10.39 -10.07 -1.10
N LEU A 105 -9.38 -9.42 -0.51
CA LEU A 105 -9.56 -8.23 0.32
C LEU A 105 -9.55 -6.92 -0.47
N ILE A 106 -9.24 -6.94 -1.77
CA ILE A 106 -9.22 -5.73 -2.61
C ILE A 106 -10.58 -5.01 -2.61
N PRO A 107 -11.74 -5.69 -2.74
CA PRO A 107 -13.05 -5.04 -2.74
C PRO A 107 -13.43 -4.38 -1.40
N GLU A 108 -12.72 -4.71 -0.31
CA GLU A 108 -12.98 -4.10 1.00
C GLU A 108 -12.53 -2.63 1.08
N TYR A 109 -11.66 -2.17 0.17
CA TYR A 109 -11.33 -0.75 0.06
C TYR A 109 -12.39 -0.02 -0.76
N ASP A 110 -12.92 1.08 -0.22
CA ASP A 110 -13.80 1.98 -0.98
C ASP A 110 -12.98 2.77 -2.00
N VAL A 111 -11.76 3.18 -1.60
CA VAL A 111 -10.83 3.90 -2.47
C VAL A 111 -9.42 3.37 -2.31
N ILE A 112 -8.78 3.04 -3.42
CA ILE A 112 -7.33 2.79 -3.49
C ILE A 112 -6.67 3.98 -4.17
N VAL A 113 -5.67 4.57 -3.51
CA VAL A 113 -4.91 5.72 -4.01
C VAL A 113 -3.51 5.27 -4.36
N TYR A 114 -3.20 5.24 -5.65
CA TYR A 114 -1.86 4.91 -6.13
C TYR A 114 -1.00 6.18 -6.22
N LEU A 115 0.20 6.12 -5.65
CA LEU A 115 1.21 7.17 -5.71
C LEU A 115 2.34 6.75 -6.64
N SER A 116 2.53 7.52 -7.71
CA SER A 116 3.65 7.32 -8.65
C SER A 116 5.00 7.67 -8.02
N PRO A 117 6.07 6.90 -8.30
CA PRO A 117 7.43 7.23 -7.88
C PRO A 117 8.08 8.36 -8.68
N ASN A 118 7.46 8.83 -9.76
CA ASN A 118 8.05 9.79 -10.68
C ASN A 118 8.48 11.09 -9.98
N GLY A 119 9.73 11.50 -10.20
CA GLY A 119 10.26 12.74 -9.65
C GLY A 119 10.60 12.72 -8.16
N ILE A 120 10.52 11.56 -7.49
CA ILE A 120 10.83 11.44 -6.06
C ILE A 120 12.11 10.63 -5.87
N PRO A 121 13.13 11.15 -5.17
CA PRO A 121 14.32 10.39 -4.84
C PRO A 121 14.02 9.28 -3.85
N ILE A 122 14.88 8.26 -3.81
CA ILE A 122 14.82 7.21 -2.79
C ILE A 122 15.44 7.77 -1.51
N GLU A 123 14.72 7.66 -0.40
CA GLU A 123 15.23 8.01 0.93
C GLU A 123 15.71 6.74 1.65
N ASP A 124 16.93 6.76 2.17
CA ASP A 124 17.45 5.74 3.06
C ASP A 124 16.95 6.01 4.49
N ASN A 125 16.26 5.02 5.06
CA ASN A 125 15.81 5.06 6.46
C ASN A 125 16.26 3.81 7.22
N SER A 126 17.32 3.13 6.75
CA SER A 126 17.91 1.90 7.33
C SER A 126 16.99 0.66 7.30
N VAL A 127 15.80 0.76 6.77
CA VAL A 127 14.82 -0.34 6.60
C VAL A 127 14.49 -0.57 5.13
N ARG A 128 14.51 0.52 4.36
CA ARG A 128 14.15 0.49 2.95
C ARG A 128 15.29 -0.06 2.12
N GLU A 129 14.93 -0.90 1.17
CA GLU A 129 15.83 -1.22 0.08
C GLU A 129 16.05 0.05 -0.77
N THR A 130 17.30 0.47 -0.90
CA THR A 130 17.69 1.70 -1.61
C THR A 130 18.05 1.45 -3.08
N ASN A 131 18.00 0.20 -3.53
CA ASN A 131 18.26 -0.16 -4.92
C ASN A 131 17.16 0.38 -5.85
N PRO A 132 17.47 1.33 -6.77
CA PRO A 132 16.47 1.90 -7.68
C PRO A 132 15.80 0.84 -8.56
N PHE A 133 16.54 -0.17 -8.98
CA PHE A 133 16.01 -1.26 -9.81
C PHE A 133 14.92 -2.05 -9.06
N TYR A 134 15.14 -2.36 -7.79
CA TYR A 134 14.14 -3.05 -6.97
C TYR A 134 12.90 -2.18 -6.75
N ARG A 135 13.09 -0.87 -6.53
CA ARG A 135 11.99 0.08 -6.42
C ARG A 135 11.12 0.08 -7.68
N ASP A 136 11.74 0.10 -8.86
CA ASP A 136 11.05 0.10 -10.14
C ASP A 136 10.33 -1.24 -10.39
N GLN A 137 10.92 -2.36 -9.96
CA GLN A 137 10.27 -3.67 -10.00
C GLN A 137 9.02 -3.69 -9.12
N VAL A 138 9.10 -3.20 -7.88
CA VAL A 138 7.94 -3.12 -6.97
C VAL A 138 6.85 -2.26 -7.58
N ASP A 139 7.19 -1.09 -8.12
CA ASP A 139 6.23 -0.20 -8.78
C ASP A 139 5.56 -0.87 -9.98
N SER A 140 6.34 -1.52 -10.84
CA SER A 140 5.84 -2.24 -12.01
C SER A 140 4.85 -3.34 -11.60
N VAL A 141 5.16 -4.11 -10.56
CA VAL A 141 4.29 -5.18 -10.07
C VAL A 141 3.01 -4.60 -9.45
N ILE A 142 3.10 -3.51 -8.66
CA ILE A 142 1.92 -2.82 -8.13
C ILE A 142 0.99 -2.38 -9.27
N ARG A 143 1.53 -1.73 -10.30
CA ARG A 143 0.73 -1.28 -11.46
C ARG A 143 0.10 -2.45 -12.21
N SER A 144 0.83 -3.56 -12.35
CA SER A 144 0.30 -4.79 -12.95
C SER A 144 -0.88 -5.34 -12.17
N PHE A 145 -0.78 -5.43 -10.83
CA PHE A 145 -1.89 -5.90 -9.99
C PHE A 145 -3.08 -4.94 -9.98
N LEU A 146 -2.85 -3.62 -10.00
CA LEU A 146 -3.94 -2.65 -10.13
C LEU A 146 -4.70 -2.82 -11.46
N GLN A 147 -4.01 -3.17 -12.52
CA GLN A 147 -4.61 -3.44 -13.83
C GLN A 147 -5.32 -4.81 -13.85
N GLU A 148 -4.67 -5.86 -13.39
CA GLU A 148 -5.20 -7.23 -13.36
C GLU A 148 -6.47 -7.33 -12.52
N HIS A 149 -6.49 -6.65 -11.38
CA HIS A 149 -7.62 -6.67 -10.45
C HIS A 149 -8.55 -5.45 -10.59
N ARG A 150 -8.49 -4.74 -11.72
CA ARG A 150 -9.28 -3.50 -11.89
C ARG A 150 -10.78 -3.68 -11.64
N SER A 151 -11.34 -4.83 -11.98
CA SER A 151 -12.76 -5.17 -11.75
C SER A 151 -13.13 -5.38 -10.30
N LYS A 152 -12.14 -5.59 -9.41
CA LYS A 152 -12.34 -5.74 -7.96
C LYS A 152 -12.15 -4.43 -7.19
N ILE A 153 -11.60 -3.40 -7.83
CA ILE A 153 -11.31 -2.10 -7.21
C ILE A 153 -12.53 -1.19 -7.38
N ASN A 154 -13.16 -0.79 -6.28
CA ASN A 154 -14.32 0.09 -6.29
C ASN A 154 -13.97 1.46 -6.89
N SER A 155 -12.97 2.14 -6.32
CA SER A 155 -12.45 3.41 -6.83
C SER A 155 -10.92 3.41 -6.84
N LEU A 156 -10.33 3.84 -7.96
CA LEU A 156 -8.87 3.98 -8.11
C LEU A 156 -8.53 5.43 -8.46
N VAL A 157 -7.82 6.08 -7.55
CA VAL A 157 -7.25 7.41 -7.76
C VAL A 157 -5.75 7.27 -8.00
N LYS A 158 -5.22 7.88 -9.06
CA LYS A 158 -3.78 7.90 -9.37
C LYS A 158 -3.23 9.29 -9.14
N LEU A 159 -2.27 9.45 -8.25
CA LEU A 159 -1.59 10.70 -7.95
C LEU A 159 -0.18 10.66 -8.56
N GLU A 160 -0.03 11.31 -9.70
CA GLU A 160 1.21 11.25 -10.48
C GLU A 160 2.16 12.42 -10.18
N ASN A 161 1.62 13.60 -9.87
CA ASN A 161 2.43 14.78 -9.56
C ASN A 161 2.73 14.87 -8.06
N PRO A 162 3.99 14.69 -7.63
CA PRO A 162 4.35 14.71 -6.21
C PRO A 162 4.07 16.04 -5.51
N ASN A 163 4.05 17.15 -6.25
CA ASN A 163 3.90 18.49 -5.68
C ASN A 163 2.43 18.87 -5.39
N ASN A 164 1.47 18.18 -6.01
CA ASN A 164 0.06 18.53 -5.94
C ASN A 164 -0.84 17.42 -5.36
N ARG A 165 -0.26 16.39 -4.76
CA ARG A 165 -1.00 15.19 -4.30
C ARG A 165 -2.17 15.48 -3.39
N LEU A 166 -1.99 16.39 -2.44
CA LEU A 166 -3.06 16.75 -1.52
C LEU A 166 -4.24 17.40 -2.25
N LEU A 167 -3.96 18.29 -3.19
CA LEU A 167 -4.99 18.96 -4.00
C LEU A 167 -5.68 17.94 -4.91
N GLU A 168 -4.90 17.14 -5.67
CA GLU A 168 -5.44 16.10 -6.54
C GLU A 168 -6.29 15.09 -5.77
N PHE A 169 -5.88 14.73 -4.56
CA PHE A 169 -6.66 13.83 -3.70
C PHE A 169 -8.03 14.45 -3.38
N LYS A 170 -8.06 15.70 -2.92
CA LYS A 170 -9.31 16.41 -2.58
C LYS A 170 -10.26 16.53 -3.76
N GLU A 171 -9.73 16.78 -4.95
CA GLU A 171 -10.52 16.97 -6.17
C GLU A 171 -11.08 15.64 -6.73
N ARG A 172 -10.33 14.54 -6.56
CA ARG A 172 -10.67 13.26 -7.18
C ARG A 172 -11.44 12.31 -6.27
N ILE A 173 -11.42 12.52 -4.96
CA ILE A 173 -12.24 11.72 -4.05
C ILE A 173 -13.62 12.29 -3.96
N VAL A 174 -14.60 11.48 -4.35
CA VAL A 174 -16.00 11.79 -4.14
C VAL A 174 -16.33 11.49 -2.67
N TRP A 175 -16.41 12.55 -1.88
CA TRP A 175 -16.90 12.45 -0.50
C TRP A 175 -18.40 12.19 -0.54
N GLU A 176 -18.83 11.05 -0.03
CA GLU A 176 -20.26 10.87 0.24
C GLU A 176 -20.69 11.99 1.20
N ARG A 177 -21.59 12.85 0.75
CA ARG A 177 -22.22 13.82 1.64
C ARG A 177 -23.07 13.02 2.62
N MET A 178 -22.58 12.93 3.85
CA MET A 178 -23.36 12.43 4.98
C MET A 178 -24.56 13.32 5.26
#